data_c196766ec14adb9071e90140d957bdd4
#
_entry.id   c196766ec14adb9071e90140d957bdd4
#
_cell.length_a   1.000
_cell.length_b   1.000
_cell.length_c   1.000
_cell.angle_alpha   90.00
_cell.angle_beta   90.00
_cell.angle_gamma   90.00
#
_symmetry.space_group_name_H-M   'P 1'
#
loop_
_entity.id
_entity.type
_entity.pdbx_description
1 polymer ?
#
loop_
_entity_poly.entity_id
_entity_poly.type
_entity_poly.pdbx_seq_one_letter_code
_entity_poly.pdbx_strand_id
1 'polypeptide(L)'
;MEGIEAFAESIKKAGSDGSPIQIKGGGTKGFLGYVAEGLQVLTTQCYAGVLDYHPAELIVRVKAGTPVGTLDNLLRSEGQMLAFDPPAHDATSTIGGVVSAGLSGSARPYRGAARDHLLGAGID
;
A
#
# COMPACT_ATOMS: atom_id res chain seq x y z
N MET A 1 -15.54 0.37 4.75
CA MET A 1 -15.70 -0.02 6.17
C MET A 1 -15.73 -1.53 6.35
N GLU A 2 -16.49 -2.26 5.54
CA GLU A 2 -16.58 -3.73 5.66
C GLU A 2 -15.22 -4.45 5.64
N GLY A 3 -14.29 -4.00 4.81
CA GLY A 3 -12.97 -4.62 4.73
C GLY A 3 -12.11 -4.44 6.00
N ILE A 4 -12.23 -3.30 6.67
CA ILE A 4 -11.44 -2.99 7.88
C ILE A 4 -11.92 -3.84 9.06
N GLU A 5 -13.23 -4.01 9.20
CA GLU A 5 -13.80 -4.84 10.26
C GLU A 5 -13.35 -6.31 10.16
N ALA A 6 -13.36 -6.86 8.95
CA ALA A 6 -12.87 -8.22 8.70
C ALA A 6 -11.38 -8.37 9.04
N PHE A 7 -10.57 -7.37 8.73
CA PHE A 7 -9.15 -7.36 9.12
C PHE A 7 -8.99 -7.29 10.64
N ALA A 8 -9.73 -6.43 11.30
CA ALA A 8 -9.70 -6.29 12.75
C ALA A 8 -10.06 -7.60 13.46
N GLU A 9 -11.09 -8.30 12.98
CA GLU A 9 -11.50 -9.61 13.51
C GLU A 9 -10.40 -10.68 13.32
N SER A 10 -9.81 -10.73 12.12
CA SER A 10 -8.74 -11.66 11.81
C SER A 10 -7.51 -11.44 12.70
N ILE A 11 -7.15 -10.17 12.94
CA ILE A 11 -6.03 -9.80 13.80
C ILE A 11 -6.32 -10.14 15.25
N LYS A 12 -7.51 -9.84 15.75
CA LYS A 12 -7.92 -10.19 17.11
C LYS A 12 -7.91 -11.69 17.34
N LYS A 13 -8.43 -12.46 16.40
CA LYS A 13 -8.43 -13.91 16.45
C LYS A 13 -7.01 -14.47 16.51
N ALA A 14 -6.14 -14.01 15.63
CA ALA A 14 -4.75 -14.43 15.62
C ALA A 14 -4.02 -14.08 16.92
N GLY A 15 -4.30 -12.90 17.48
CA GLY A 15 -3.79 -12.50 18.78
C GLY A 15 -4.25 -13.40 19.92
N SER A 16 -5.52 -13.81 19.92
CA SER A 16 -6.07 -14.75 20.91
C SER A 16 -5.47 -16.14 20.79
N ASP A 17 -5.24 -16.61 19.56
CA ASP A 17 -4.68 -17.93 19.28
C ASP A 17 -3.15 -17.97 19.42
N GLY A 18 -2.50 -16.82 19.58
CA GLY A 18 -1.04 -16.69 19.56
C GLY A 18 -0.42 -17.02 18.20
N SER A 19 -1.19 -16.91 17.13
CA SER A 19 -0.77 -17.26 15.77
C SER A 19 -0.20 -16.04 15.06
N PRO A 20 1.02 -16.11 14.50
CA PRO A 20 1.57 -15.00 13.73
C PRO A 20 0.86 -14.83 12.40
N ILE A 21 0.73 -13.58 11.97
CA ILE A 21 0.12 -13.22 10.68
C ILE A 21 1.15 -12.54 9.79
N GLN A 22 1.11 -12.87 8.50
CA GLN A 22 1.81 -12.13 7.46
C GLN A 22 0.82 -11.22 6.73
N ILE A 23 1.06 -9.91 6.75
CA ILE A 23 0.28 -8.95 5.97
C ILE A 23 0.88 -8.88 4.57
N LYS A 24 0.04 -9.06 3.56
CA LYS A 24 0.46 -9.13 2.16
C LYS A 24 -0.45 -8.29 1.28
N GLY A 25 0.17 -7.40 0.47
CA GLY A 25 -0.49 -6.72 -0.65
C GLY A 25 -0.41 -7.58 -1.91
N GLY A 26 0.31 -7.09 -2.93
CA GLY A 26 0.57 -7.88 -4.16
C GLY A 26 1.63 -8.98 -4.01
N GLY A 27 2.37 -8.99 -2.90
CA GLY A 27 3.44 -9.96 -2.68
C GLY A 27 4.69 -9.76 -3.54
N THR A 28 4.83 -8.60 -4.17
CA THR A 28 5.91 -8.31 -5.12
C THR A 28 7.26 -8.02 -4.47
N LYS A 29 7.28 -7.79 -3.15
CA LYS A 29 8.46 -7.46 -2.36
C LYS A 29 8.83 -8.57 -1.36
N GLY A 30 8.46 -9.80 -1.65
CA GLY A 30 8.79 -10.98 -0.84
C GLY A 30 10.29 -11.23 -0.69
N PHE A 31 11.13 -10.63 -1.55
CA PHE A 31 12.58 -10.69 -1.45
C PHE A 31 13.15 -9.80 -0.33
N LEU A 32 12.36 -8.91 0.24
CA LEU A 32 12.75 -8.06 1.36
C LEU A 32 12.45 -8.78 2.68
N GLY A 33 13.48 -8.92 3.51
CA GLY A 33 13.35 -9.52 4.83
C GLY A 33 13.27 -11.04 4.84
N TYR A 34 12.95 -11.60 5.99
CA TYR A 34 12.83 -13.03 6.19
C TYR A 34 11.43 -13.53 5.88
N VAL A 35 11.34 -14.67 5.20
CA VAL A 35 10.08 -15.37 4.98
C VAL A 35 9.97 -16.49 6.02
N ALA A 36 8.95 -16.40 6.86
CA ALA A 36 8.63 -17.50 7.79
C ALA A 36 7.58 -18.40 7.13
N GLU A 37 7.79 -19.71 7.25
CA GLU A 37 6.83 -20.70 6.77
C GLU A 37 5.67 -20.87 7.77
N GLY A 38 4.51 -21.27 7.27
CA GLY A 38 3.36 -21.60 8.11
C GLY A 38 2.60 -20.41 8.67
N LEU A 39 2.85 -19.19 8.18
CA LEU A 39 2.12 -18.01 8.61
C LEU A 39 0.73 -17.94 7.97
N GLN A 40 -0.24 -17.48 8.76
CA GLN A 40 -1.54 -17.08 8.23
C GLN A 40 -1.36 -15.78 7.44
N VAL A 41 -1.81 -15.78 6.19
CA VAL A 41 -1.71 -14.59 5.31
C VAL A 41 -2.97 -13.75 5.41
N LEU A 42 -2.81 -12.46 5.71
CA LEU A 42 -3.85 -11.46 5.63
C LEU A 42 -3.59 -10.61 4.38
N THR A 43 -4.41 -10.77 3.35
CA THR A 43 -4.26 -10.01 2.11
C THR A 43 -5.04 -8.70 2.15
N THR A 44 -4.41 -7.61 1.73
CA THR A 44 -5.05 -6.29 1.62
C THR A 44 -5.60 -6.01 0.22
N GLN A 45 -5.44 -6.92 -0.74
CA GLN A 45 -5.88 -6.71 -2.12
C GLN A 45 -7.38 -6.45 -2.27
N CYS A 46 -8.20 -7.02 -1.38
CA CYS A 46 -9.64 -6.77 -1.37
C CYS A 46 -10.01 -5.37 -0.84
N TYR A 47 -9.09 -4.69 -0.16
CA TYR A 47 -9.28 -3.34 0.34
C TYR A 47 -8.63 -2.34 -0.61
N ALA A 48 -9.28 -2.14 -1.77
CA ALA A 48 -8.78 -1.31 -2.86
C ALA A 48 -9.80 -0.24 -3.26
N GLY A 49 -9.32 0.88 -3.76
CA GLY A 49 -10.12 1.96 -4.30
C GLY A 49 -9.63 3.33 -3.87
N VAL A 50 -10.05 4.35 -4.61
CA VAL A 50 -9.78 5.75 -4.31
C VAL A 50 -10.92 6.29 -3.44
N LEU A 51 -10.58 6.85 -2.29
CA LEU A 51 -11.55 7.44 -1.36
C LEU A 51 -11.87 8.88 -1.75
N ASP A 52 -10.82 9.69 -1.98
CA ASP A 52 -10.94 11.09 -2.38
C ASP A 52 -9.78 11.44 -3.31
N TYR A 53 -10.04 12.32 -4.26
CA TYR A 53 -9.00 12.89 -5.10
C TYR A 53 -9.28 14.37 -5.35
N HIS A 54 -8.34 15.22 -4.98
CA HIS A 54 -8.39 16.66 -5.15
C HIS A 54 -7.18 17.12 -5.98
N PRO A 55 -7.26 17.06 -7.33
CA PRO A 55 -6.13 17.39 -8.20
C PRO A 55 -5.57 18.79 -7.99
N ALA A 56 -6.44 19.76 -7.75
CA ALA A 56 -6.02 21.15 -7.50
C ALA A 56 -5.18 21.32 -6.23
N GLU A 57 -5.39 20.46 -5.24
CA GLU A 57 -4.66 20.46 -3.98
C GLU A 57 -3.50 19.47 -3.97
N LEU A 58 -3.31 18.70 -5.03
CA LEU A 58 -2.30 17.64 -5.15
C LEU A 58 -2.42 16.57 -4.06
N ILE A 59 -3.65 16.24 -3.67
CA ILE A 59 -3.96 15.28 -2.61
C ILE A 59 -4.83 14.16 -3.16
N VAL A 60 -4.46 12.94 -2.83
CA VAL A 60 -5.26 11.73 -3.09
C VAL A 60 -5.29 10.85 -1.84
N ARG A 61 -6.44 10.31 -1.52
CA ARG A 61 -6.63 9.34 -0.44
C ARG A 61 -7.11 8.01 -1.02
N VAL A 62 -6.35 6.97 -0.76
CA VAL A 62 -6.60 5.63 -1.32
C VAL A 62 -6.55 4.57 -0.25
N LYS A 63 -7.25 3.48 -0.47
CA LYS A 63 -7.16 2.28 0.34
C LYS A 63 -5.82 1.56 0.09
N ALA A 64 -5.26 0.93 1.12
CA ALA A 64 -3.93 0.32 1.07
C ALA A 64 -3.75 -0.75 -0.01
N GLY A 65 -4.80 -1.50 -0.31
CA GLY A 65 -4.78 -2.55 -1.35
C GLY A 65 -4.92 -2.04 -2.78
N THR A 66 -4.99 -0.72 -2.99
CA THR A 66 -5.13 -0.14 -4.32
C THR A 66 -3.87 -0.43 -5.17
N PRO A 67 -4.03 -1.01 -6.37
CA PRO A 67 -2.89 -1.21 -7.27
C PRO A 67 -2.22 0.11 -7.65
N VAL A 68 -0.90 0.12 -7.68
CA VAL A 68 -0.11 1.31 -8.08
C VAL A 68 -0.51 1.76 -9.48
N GLY A 69 -0.69 0.82 -10.42
CA GLY A 69 -1.10 1.14 -11.78
C GLY A 69 -2.46 1.83 -11.88
N THR A 70 -3.42 1.45 -11.04
CA THR A 70 -4.74 2.09 -10.97
C THR A 70 -4.62 3.54 -10.53
N LEU A 71 -3.84 3.80 -9.50
CA LEU A 71 -3.59 5.17 -9.03
C LEU A 71 -2.81 5.98 -10.06
N ASP A 72 -1.78 5.40 -10.67
CA ASP A 72 -0.97 6.06 -11.69
C ASP A 72 -1.83 6.50 -12.89
N ASN A 73 -2.73 5.64 -13.37
CA ASN A 73 -3.65 5.99 -14.45
C ASN A 73 -4.59 7.14 -14.07
N LEU A 74 -5.11 7.14 -12.85
CA LEU A 74 -5.95 8.23 -12.34
C LEU A 74 -5.17 9.56 -12.32
N LEU A 75 -3.97 9.55 -11.78
CA LEU A 75 -3.12 10.74 -11.70
C LEU A 75 -2.74 11.27 -13.10
N ARG A 76 -2.40 10.38 -14.02
CA ARG A 76 -2.08 10.75 -15.41
C ARG A 76 -3.24 11.41 -16.13
N SER A 77 -4.47 11.04 -15.85
CA SER A 77 -5.66 11.66 -16.43
C SER A 77 -5.76 13.16 -16.09
N GLU A 78 -5.14 13.57 -14.99
CA GLU A 78 -5.05 14.97 -14.53
C GLU A 78 -3.65 15.59 -14.73
N GLY A 79 -2.80 14.93 -15.53
CA GLY A 79 -1.44 15.41 -15.78
C GLY A 79 -0.51 15.33 -14.57
N GLN A 80 -0.79 14.43 -13.62
CA GLN A 80 -0.06 14.30 -12.37
C GLN A 80 0.64 12.93 -12.27
N MET A 81 1.55 12.80 -11.32
CA MET A 81 2.30 11.56 -11.06
C MET A 81 2.67 11.45 -9.59
N LEU A 82 3.03 10.23 -9.16
CA LEU A 82 3.68 10.01 -7.86
C LEU A 82 5.14 10.43 -7.97
N ALA A 83 5.51 11.52 -7.30
CA ALA A 83 6.84 12.13 -7.43
C ALA A 83 7.97 11.24 -6.93
N PHE A 84 7.71 10.38 -5.94
CA PHE A 84 8.72 9.47 -5.38
C PHE A 84 9.01 8.23 -6.25
N ASP A 85 8.36 8.12 -7.41
CA ASP A 85 8.59 7.09 -8.43
C ASP A 85 8.69 5.67 -7.82
N PRO A 86 7.59 5.14 -7.28
CA PRO A 86 7.61 3.85 -6.61
C PRO A 86 7.90 2.73 -7.60
N PRO A 87 8.83 1.81 -7.27
CA PRO A 87 9.02 0.64 -8.10
C PRO A 87 7.79 -0.26 -8.05
N ALA A 88 7.18 -0.49 -9.21
CA ALA A 88 6.09 -1.43 -9.39
C ALA A 88 6.63 -2.67 -10.11
N HIS A 89 6.89 -3.75 -9.35
CA HIS A 89 7.49 -4.96 -9.89
C HIS A 89 6.53 -5.74 -10.79
N ASP A 90 5.23 -5.59 -10.57
CA ASP A 90 4.19 -6.14 -11.43
C ASP A 90 2.86 -5.39 -11.25
N ALA A 91 1.82 -5.84 -11.99
CA ALA A 91 0.48 -5.23 -11.95
C ALA A 91 -0.23 -5.36 -10.59
N THR A 92 0.27 -6.22 -9.70
CA THR A 92 -0.34 -6.46 -8.37
C THR A 92 0.28 -5.63 -7.25
N SER A 93 1.34 -4.86 -7.53
CA SER A 93 1.93 -3.95 -6.54
C SER A 93 0.88 -2.97 -6.00
N THR A 94 0.77 -2.88 -4.68
CA THR A 94 -0.22 -2.04 -4.00
C THR A 94 0.42 -0.81 -3.36
N ILE A 95 -0.37 0.24 -3.17
CA ILE A 95 0.10 1.47 -2.50
C ILE A 95 0.55 1.19 -1.07
N GLY A 96 -0.18 0.37 -0.33
CA GLY A 96 0.22 -0.03 1.03
C GLY A 96 1.56 -0.76 1.05
N GLY A 97 1.80 -1.66 0.09
CA GLY A 97 3.07 -2.36 -0.05
C GLY A 97 4.23 -1.42 -0.39
N VAL A 98 4.00 -0.47 -1.28
CA VAL A 98 4.99 0.54 -1.67
C VAL A 98 5.39 1.42 -0.47
N VAL A 99 4.40 1.94 0.27
CA VAL A 99 4.64 2.77 1.46
C VAL A 99 5.36 1.98 2.54
N SER A 100 4.93 0.74 2.80
CA SER A 100 5.53 -0.13 3.82
C SER A 100 6.98 -0.50 3.50
N ALA A 101 7.30 -0.75 2.23
CA ALA A 101 8.65 -1.05 1.80
C ALA A 101 9.56 0.19 1.79
N GLY A 102 9.00 1.39 1.63
CA GLY A 102 9.73 2.65 1.60
C GLY A 102 10.67 2.82 0.40
N LEU A 103 10.49 2.02 -0.65
CA LEU A 103 11.32 2.10 -1.85
C LEU A 103 10.88 3.26 -2.73
N SER A 104 11.85 3.95 -3.31
CA SER A 104 11.65 5.06 -4.23
C SER A 104 12.59 4.93 -5.43
N GLY A 105 12.24 5.57 -6.54
CA GLY A 105 13.03 5.52 -7.76
C GLY A 105 14.32 6.34 -7.70
N SER A 106 15.03 6.37 -8.82
CA SER A 106 16.35 7.02 -8.95
C SER A 106 16.31 8.54 -8.75
N ALA A 107 15.15 9.16 -8.88
CA ALA A 107 14.97 10.59 -8.63
C ALA A 107 14.86 10.97 -7.15
N ARG A 108 14.99 10.01 -6.23
CA ARG A 108 14.85 10.22 -4.79
C ARG A 108 15.66 11.40 -4.23
N PRO A 109 16.93 11.63 -4.63
CA PRO A 109 17.70 12.77 -4.14
C PRO A 109 17.09 14.14 -4.48
N TYR A 110 16.26 14.20 -5.52
CA TYR A 110 15.64 15.44 -6.02
C TYR A 110 14.16 15.54 -5.68
N ARG A 111 13.45 14.40 -5.67
CA ARG A 111 11.99 14.34 -5.51
C ARG A 111 11.55 13.82 -4.16
N GLY A 112 12.48 13.33 -3.35
CA GLY A 112 12.20 12.76 -2.04
C GLY A 112 11.78 11.29 -2.06
N ALA A 113 11.60 10.75 -0.86
CA ALA A 113 11.15 9.39 -0.62
C ALA A 113 9.62 9.36 -0.45
N ALA A 114 9.05 8.16 -0.45
CA ALA A 114 7.61 7.97 -0.22
C ALA A 114 7.12 8.68 1.05
N ARG A 115 7.88 8.60 2.15
CA ARG A 115 7.56 9.23 3.43
C ARG A 115 7.42 10.75 3.35
N ASP A 116 8.14 11.40 2.42
CA ASP A 116 8.11 12.85 2.26
C ASP A 116 6.83 13.34 1.58
N HIS A 117 6.11 12.42 0.93
CA HIS A 117 4.86 12.67 0.22
C HIS A 117 3.62 12.14 0.94
N LEU A 118 3.81 11.38 2.02
CA LEU A 118 2.72 10.81 2.80
C LEU A 118 2.23 11.82 3.83
N LEU A 119 1.01 12.33 3.65
CA LEU A 119 0.41 13.32 4.54
C LEU A 119 -0.23 12.71 5.78
N GLY A 120 -0.66 11.47 5.68
CA GLY A 120 -1.28 10.74 6.78
C GLY A 120 -1.63 9.31 6.40
N ALA A 121 -1.87 8.50 7.41
CA ALA A 121 -2.34 7.13 7.27
C ALA A 121 -3.38 6.82 8.34
N GLY A 122 -4.45 6.14 7.96
CA GLY A 122 -5.39 5.53 8.90
C GLY A 122 -4.74 4.24 9.44
N ILE A 123 -4.68 4.14 10.75
CA ILE A 123 -4.19 2.96 11.45
C ILE A 123 -5.30 2.52 12.41
N ASP A 124 -5.90 1.39 12.12
CA ASP A 124 -6.99 0.81 12.93
C ASP A 124 -6.54 -0.45 13.66
#